data_a998635128d5a986362e4ebea88cb246
#
_entry.id   a998635128d5a986362e4ebea88cb246
#
_cell.length_a   1.000
_cell.length_b   1.000
_cell.length_c   1.000
_cell.angle_alpha   90.00
_cell.angle_beta   90.00
_cell.angle_gamma   90.00
#
_symmetry.space_group_name_H-M   'P 1'
#
loop_
_entity.id
_entity.type
_entity.pdbx_description
1 polymer ?
#
loop_
_entity_poly.entity_id
_entity_poly.type
_entity_poly.pdbx_seq_one_letter_code
_entity_poly.pdbx_strand_id
1 'polypeptide(L)'
;MTAEKIHAGIAVAMKLFAERGWEADVGLIRPDESAVPTVERQLASKSYDCVVIGAGVRLPPRGLALFEAVINAVHKAAPGAAIAFNTRPDDSADAAARWLPA
;
A
#
# COMPACT_ATOMS: atom_id res chain seq x y z
N MET A 1 -14.49 9.85 -4.41
CA MET A 1 -14.35 9.31 -3.05
C MET A 1 -13.92 10.44 -2.12
N THR A 2 -14.56 10.60 -0.99
CA THR A 2 -14.25 11.65 -0.04
C THR A 2 -13.10 11.26 0.87
N ALA A 3 -12.43 12.24 1.48
CA ALA A 3 -11.38 11.97 2.45
C ALA A 3 -11.90 11.17 3.65
N GLU A 4 -13.14 11.42 4.07
CA GLU A 4 -13.76 10.69 5.16
C GLU A 4 -13.93 9.21 4.84
N LYS A 5 -14.35 8.89 3.62
CA LYS A 5 -14.50 7.49 3.18
C LYS A 5 -13.14 6.80 3.08
N ILE A 6 -12.11 7.52 2.63
CA ILE A 6 -10.76 6.99 2.57
C ILE A 6 -10.26 6.68 3.98
N HIS A 7 -10.42 7.61 4.91
CA HIS A 7 -9.99 7.40 6.30
C HIS A 7 -10.75 6.28 6.96
N ALA A 8 -12.06 6.16 6.71
CA ALA A 8 -12.87 5.07 7.25
C ALA A 8 -12.40 3.72 6.71
N GLY A 9 -12.10 3.65 5.41
CA GLY A 9 -11.58 2.43 4.80
C GLY A 9 -10.23 2.03 5.34
N ILE A 10 -9.36 2.99 5.59
CA ILE A 10 -8.05 2.75 6.20
C ILE A 10 -8.20 2.21 7.62
N ALA A 11 -9.12 2.78 8.41
CA ALA A 11 -9.37 2.30 9.77
C ALA A 11 -9.84 0.84 9.78
N VAL A 12 -10.71 0.47 8.84
CA VAL A 12 -11.15 -0.93 8.68
C VAL A 12 -9.96 -1.82 8.29
N ALA A 13 -9.13 -1.37 7.35
CA ALA A 13 -7.96 -2.12 6.92
C ALA A 13 -7.01 -2.39 8.08
N MET A 14 -6.71 -1.38 8.89
CA MET A 14 -5.81 -1.52 10.04
C MET A 14 -6.35 -2.49 11.07
N LYS A 15 -7.66 -2.47 11.31
CA LYS A 15 -8.31 -3.42 12.20
C LYS A 15 -8.17 -4.86 11.69
N LEU A 16 -8.39 -5.06 10.40
CA LEU A 16 -8.29 -6.39 9.78
C LEU A 16 -6.86 -6.93 9.80
N PHE A 17 -5.85 -6.09 9.62
CA PHE A 17 -4.46 -6.49 9.79
C PHE A 17 -4.19 -6.91 11.23
N ALA A 18 -4.65 -6.14 12.19
CA ALA A 18 -4.45 -6.44 13.62
C ALA A 18 -5.12 -7.76 14.01
N GLU A 19 -6.31 -8.04 13.46
CA GLU A 19 -7.01 -9.31 13.71
C GLU A 19 -6.23 -10.53 13.22
N ARG A 20 -5.37 -10.35 12.22
CA ARG A 20 -4.48 -11.42 11.73
C ARG A 20 -3.15 -11.47 12.47
N GLY A 21 -2.96 -10.62 13.46
CA GLY A 21 -1.72 -10.56 14.23
C GLY A 21 -0.58 -9.84 13.50
N TRP A 22 -0.89 -9.04 12.49
CA TRP A 22 0.10 -8.31 11.70
C TRP A 22 0.19 -6.87 12.13
N GLU A 23 1.43 -6.35 12.21
CA GLU A 23 1.67 -4.92 12.32
C GLU A 23 1.55 -4.30 10.94
N ALA A 24 0.87 -3.16 10.85
CA ALA A 24 0.71 -2.48 9.58
C ALA A 24 0.92 -0.98 9.73
N ASP A 25 1.56 -0.40 8.73
CA ASP A 25 1.74 1.05 8.62
C ASP A 25 1.02 1.53 7.38
N VAL A 26 0.51 2.74 7.44
CA VAL A 26 -0.14 3.38 6.30
C VAL A 26 0.81 4.38 5.68
N GLY A 27 1.01 4.28 4.36
CA GLY A 27 1.74 5.28 3.60
C GLY A 27 0.80 5.99 2.65
N LEU A 28 0.52 7.26 2.92
CA LEU A 28 -0.29 8.07 2.03
C LEU A 28 0.61 8.84 1.09
N ILE A 29 0.33 8.77 -0.20
CA ILE A 29 1.09 9.47 -1.23
C ILE A 29 0.19 10.40 -2.02
N ARG A 30 0.80 11.46 -2.57
CA ARG A 30 0.11 12.36 -3.51
C ARG A 30 0.43 11.88 -4.93
N PRO A 31 -0.49 12.11 -5.88
CA PRO A 31 -0.27 11.67 -7.27
C PRO A 31 0.61 12.66 -8.05
N ASP A 32 1.79 12.96 -7.52
CA ASP A 32 2.73 13.92 -8.11
C ASP A 32 4.17 13.41 -7.90
N GLU A 33 5.14 14.25 -8.16
CA GLU A 33 6.55 13.90 -8.05
C GLU A 33 6.99 13.58 -6.62
N SER A 34 6.17 13.87 -5.61
CA SER A 34 6.49 13.52 -4.21
C SER A 34 6.21 12.07 -3.88
N ALA A 35 5.48 11.34 -4.75
CA ALA A 35 5.08 9.95 -4.48
C ALA A 35 6.27 9.03 -4.28
N VAL A 36 7.22 9.02 -5.20
CA VAL A 36 8.38 8.13 -5.13
C VAL A 36 9.26 8.41 -3.91
N PRO A 37 9.68 9.68 -3.64
CA PRO A 37 10.45 9.95 -2.42
C PRO A 37 9.72 9.58 -1.13
N THR A 38 8.39 9.74 -1.10
CA THR A 38 7.59 9.38 0.07
C THR A 38 7.61 7.87 0.30
N VAL A 39 7.41 7.08 -0.76
CA VAL A 39 7.47 5.62 -0.70
C VAL A 39 8.87 5.16 -0.26
N GLU A 40 9.90 5.70 -0.86
CA GLU A 40 11.28 5.33 -0.53
C GLU A 40 11.60 5.59 0.93
N ARG A 41 11.17 6.73 1.45
CA ARG A 41 11.40 7.12 2.85
C ARG A 41 10.67 6.19 3.81
N GLN A 42 9.41 5.86 3.49
CA GLN A 42 8.59 4.94 4.28
C GLN A 42 9.24 3.56 4.35
N LEU A 43 9.70 3.05 3.21
CA LEU A 43 10.25 1.70 3.13
C LEU A 43 11.67 1.61 3.68
N ALA A 44 12.39 2.72 3.78
CA ALA A 44 13.70 2.77 4.41
C ALA A 44 13.61 2.78 5.94
N SER A 45 12.45 3.12 6.50
CA SER A 45 12.29 3.28 7.96
C SER A 45 12.32 1.96 8.72
N LYS A 46 11.92 0.85 8.09
CA LYS A 46 11.99 -0.49 8.66
C LYS A 46 11.77 -1.55 7.60
N SER A 47 11.96 -2.83 7.97
CA SER A 47 11.71 -3.95 7.06
C SER A 47 10.23 -4.28 7.01
N TYR A 48 9.74 -4.57 5.80
CA TYR A 48 8.36 -4.98 5.58
C TYR A 48 8.34 -6.33 4.88
N ASP A 49 7.40 -7.19 5.27
CA ASP A 49 7.21 -8.50 4.64
C ASP A 49 6.30 -8.41 3.40
N CYS A 50 5.43 -7.41 3.38
CA CYS A 50 4.51 -7.21 2.27
C CYS A 50 4.15 -5.73 2.16
N VAL A 51 4.05 -5.26 0.93
CA VAL A 51 3.57 -3.90 0.63
C VAL A 51 2.29 -4.04 -0.18
N VAL A 52 1.18 -3.51 0.34
CA VAL A 52 -0.09 -3.49 -0.37
C VAL A 52 -0.25 -2.15 -1.07
N ILE A 53 -0.38 -2.20 -2.38
CA ILE A 53 -0.56 -0.99 -3.19
C ILE A 53 -2.05 -0.79 -3.45
N GLY A 54 -2.56 0.37 -3.02
CA GLY A 54 -3.96 0.67 -3.10
C GLY A 54 -4.47 0.89 -4.52
N ALA A 55 -5.75 0.62 -4.74
CA ALA A 55 -6.39 0.80 -6.03
C ALA A 55 -6.26 2.22 -6.55
N GLY A 56 -6.28 3.23 -5.68
CA GLY A 56 -6.14 4.63 -6.08
C GLY A 56 -4.80 4.97 -6.73
N VAL A 57 -3.78 4.14 -6.54
CA VAL A 57 -2.46 4.36 -7.16
C VAL A 57 -2.49 3.94 -8.63
N ARG A 58 -3.25 2.90 -8.97
CA ARG A 58 -3.22 2.32 -10.32
C ARG A 58 -4.42 2.62 -11.19
N LEU A 59 -5.51 3.16 -10.61
CA LEU A 59 -6.74 3.42 -11.37
C LEU A 59 -6.75 4.81 -11.98
N PRO A 60 -7.43 4.98 -13.15
CA PRO A 60 -7.54 6.31 -13.78
C PRO A 60 -8.13 7.35 -12.83
N PRO A 61 -7.82 8.64 -13.04
CA PRO A 61 -7.10 9.19 -14.17
C PRO A 61 -5.56 9.16 -14.04
N ARG A 62 -5.04 8.76 -12.88
CA ARG A 62 -3.60 8.82 -12.63
C ARG A 62 -2.84 7.65 -13.24
N GLY A 63 -3.42 6.49 -13.16
CA GLY A 63 -3.08 5.31 -13.95
C GLY A 63 -1.62 4.91 -14.00
N LEU A 64 -1.21 4.63 -15.22
CA LEU A 64 -0.02 3.84 -15.50
C LEU A 64 1.29 4.47 -15.00
N ALA A 65 1.50 5.74 -15.22
CA ALA A 65 2.78 6.38 -14.89
C ALA A 65 3.06 6.36 -13.37
N LEU A 66 2.05 6.70 -12.58
CA LEU A 66 2.18 6.66 -11.13
C LEU A 66 2.35 5.22 -10.65
N PHE A 67 1.57 4.31 -11.19
CA PHE A 67 1.63 2.90 -10.83
C PHE A 67 3.02 2.32 -11.08
N GLU A 68 3.57 2.53 -12.27
CA GLU A 68 4.92 2.05 -12.59
C GLU A 68 5.97 2.65 -11.66
N ALA A 69 5.89 3.96 -11.41
CA ALA A 69 6.85 4.63 -10.55
C ALA A 69 6.82 4.08 -9.13
N VAL A 70 5.62 3.86 -8.58
CA VAL A 70 5.46 3.32 -7.22
C VAL A 70 5.93 1.88 -7.15
N ILE A 71 5.56 1.03 -8.11
CA ILE A 71 5.99 -0.37 -8.16
C ILE A 71 7.51 -0.46 -8.17
N ASN A 72 8.16 0.31 -9.03
CA ASN A 72 9.61 0.26 -9.14
C ASN A 72 10.30 0.81 -7.89
N ALA A 73 9.72 1.82 -7.25
CA ALA A 73 10.23 2.34 -5.99
C ALA A 73 10.15 1.28 -4.89
N VAL A 74 9.04 0.55 -4.80
CA VAL A 74 8.87 -0.55 -3.84
C VAL A 74 9.86 -1.67 -4.11
N HIS A 75 9.98 -2.08 -5.36
CA HIS A 75 10.89 -3.16 -5.76
C HIS A 75 12.34 -2.83 -5.38
N LYS A 76 12.73 -1.59 -5.60
CA LYS A 76 14.10 -1.13 -5.31
C LYS A 76 14.35 -0.98 -3.81
N ALA A 77 13.40 -0.39 -3.08
CA ALA A 77 13.58 -0.05 -1.67
C ALA A 77 13.30 -1.22 -0.74
N ALA A 78 12.45 -2.16 -1.13
CA ALA A 78 12.07 -3.31 -0.32
C ALA A 78 12.07 -4.59 -1.15
N PRO A 79 13.24 -5.02 -1.64
CA PRO A 79 13.30 -6.16 -2.57
C PRO A 79 12.88 -7.49 -1.96
N GLY A 80 12.90 -7.59 -0.63
CA GLY A 80 12.45 -8.81 0.07
C GLY A 80 10.96 -8.85 0.37
N ALA A 81 10.23 -7.76 0.14
CA ALA A 81 8.81 -7.70 0.44
C ALA A 81 7.97 -8.24 -0.72
N ALA A 82 6.90 -8.96 -0.40
CA ALA A 82 5.89 -9.29 -1.39
C ALA A 82 5.11 -8.03 -1.76
N ILE A 83 4.64 -7.95 -3.00
CA ILE A 83 3.83 -6.81 -3.45
C ILE A 83 2.42 -7.34 -3.72
N ALA A 84 1.43 -6.73 -3.07
CA ALA A 84 0.04 -7.11 -3.21
C ALA A 84 -0.79 -5.91 -3.63
N PHE A 85 -1.95 -6.17 -4.19
CA PHE A 85 -2.86 -5.12 -4.66
C PHE A 85 -4.23 -5.34 -4.07
N ASN A 86 -4.82 -4.28 -3.54
CA ASN A 86 -6.21 -4.33 -3.12
C ASN A 86 -7.13 -3.81 -4.22
N THR A 87 -8.43 -4.05 -4.07
CA THR A 87 -9.44 -3.43 -4.92
C THR A 87 -10.11 -2.26 -4.20
N ARG A 88 -10.05 -2.28 -2.88
CA ARG A 88 -10.53 -1.22 -2.00
C ARG A 88 -9.82 -1.38 -0.65
N PRO A 89 -9.82 -0.34 0.21
CA PRO A 89 -9.07 -0.42 1.48
C PRO A 89 -9.45 -1.60 2.36
N ASP A 90 -10.72 -1.97 2.42
CA ASP A 90 -11.19 -3.03 3.34
C ASP A 90 -10.81 -4.44 2.89
N ASP A 91 -10.27 -4.64 1.68
CA ASP A 91 -9.74 -5.95 1.28
C ASP A 91 -8.21 -6.00 1.30
N SER A 92 -7.55 -5.01 1.91
CA SER A 92 -6.08 -4.95 1.98
C SER A 92 -5.48 -6.15 2.72
N ALA A 93 -6.09 -6.56 3.84
CA ALA A 93 -5.60 -7.72 4.59
C ALA A 93 -5.72 -9.01 3.77
N ASP A 94 -6.81 -9.15 3.01
CA ASP A 94 -6.98 -10.30 2.12
C ASP A 94 -5.92 -10.29 1.01
N ALA A 95 -5.60 -9.11 0.49
CA ALA A 95 -4.56 -8.98 -0.52
C ALA A 95 -3.20 -9.45 0.03
N ALA A 96 -2.82 -9.00 1.21
CA ALA A 96 -1.58 -9.42 1.86
C ALA A 96 -1.58 -10.92 2.15
N ALA A 97 -2.73 -11.47 2.55
CA ALA A 97 -2.85 -12.88 2.90
C ALA A 97 -2.57 -13.82 1.72
N ARG A 98 -2.73 -13.34 0.49
CA ARG A 98 -2.38 -14.15 -0.69
C ARG A 98 -0.90 -14.46 -0.78
N TRP A 99 -0.06 -13.66 -0.15
CA TRP A 99 1.40 -13.71 -0.30
C TRP A 99 2.14 -13.97 1.01
N LEU A 100 1.51 -13.73 2.15
CA LEU A 100 2.12 -13.97 3.46
C LEU A 100 1.71 -15.33 4.00
N PRO A 101 2.60 -16.00 4.76
CA PRO A 101 2.22 -17.25 5.42
C PRO A 101 1.13 -17.00 6.47
N ALA A 102 0.31 -17.99 6.65
CA ALA A 102 -0.79 -17.92 7.60
C ALA A 102 -0.30 -17.82 9.06
#